data_0dfa6f790aaee5c9270b10fd6533bd67
#
_entry.id   0dfa6f790aaee5c9270b10fd6533bd67
#
_cell.length_a   1.000
_cell.length_b   1.000
_cell.length_c   1.000
_cell.angle_alpha   90.00
_cell.angle_beta   90.00
_cell.angle_gamma   90.00
#
_symmetry.space_group_name_H-M   'P 1'
#
loop_
_entity.id
_entity.type
_entity.pdbx_description
1 polymer ?
#
loop_
_entity_poly.entity_id
_entity_poly.type
_entity_poly.pdbx_seq_one_letter_code
_entity_poly.pdbx_strand_id
1 'polypeptide(L)'
;MNNSKKNNRKETNNASSRVSISWYPGHMAKTMKQLETDLKLVDVVVEILDARIPVSSQNPEAQKLIKNKKKIVVLNKSDLANEIENKKWLKYFEEKQIPAILCNSNNGEGANKIINKLNEMMSEEKNIAQQKGRNKIVRAMIIGIPNVGKSSFINRVSKKTSMRVGNKPGVTKNKQWIRLTSNVELLDTPGVLWPKIANEQTALNLAYTGTIKSDIIDEVEIAYNLVKFLIEKYRKNLIETVSYTHLT
;
A
#
# COMPACT_ATOMS: atom_id res chain seq x y z
N MET A 1 -19.86 69.78 9.72
CA MET A 1 -19.54 68.91 10.84
C MET A 1 -20.48 67.72 10.76
N ASN A 2 -20.09 66.62 10.20
CA ASN A 2 -20.75 65.29 10.36
C ASN A 2 -19.81 64.21 10.01
N ASN A 3 -19.30 63.53 11.04
CA ASN A 3 -18.46 62.40 10.95
C ASN A 3 -19.28 61.09 10.68
N SER A 4 -19.22 60.55 9.50
CA SER A 4 -19.77 59.24 9.19
C SER A 4 -18.70 58.16 9.43
N LYS A 5 -18.80 57.44 10.53
CA LYS A 5 -17.99 56.22 10.81
C LYS A 5 -18.46 55.11 9.89
N LYS A 6 -17.63 54.72 8.92
CA LYS A 6 -17.80 53.47 8.14
C LYS A 6 -17.38 52.28 9.01
N ASN A 7 -18.34 51.45 9.38
CA ASN A 7 -18.11 50.14 9.96
C ASN A 7 -17.62 49.19 8.87
N ASN A 8 -16.33 48.87 8.86
CA ASN A 8 -15.77 47.75 8.11
C ASN A 8 -16.09 46.46 8.87
N ARG A 9 -17.14 45.77 8.47
CA ARG A 9 -17.31 44.36 8.80
C ARG A 9 -16.26 43.59 8.02
N LYS A 10 -15.27 43.03 8.72
CA LYS A 10 -14.38 42.02 8.18
C LYS A 10 -15.23 40.78 7.94
N GLU A 11 -15.47 40.47 6.68
CA GLU A 11 -15.93 39.15 6.27
C GLU A 11 -14.78 38.12 6.58
N THR A 12 -15.04 37.29 7.55
CA THR A 12 -14.18 36.13 7.82
C THR A 12 -14.36 35.15 6.68
N ASN A 13 -13.47 35.24 5.71
CA ASN A 13 -13.31 34.20 4.68
C ASN A 13 -12.96 32.88 5.38
N ASN A 14 -13.95 31.98 5.46
CA ASN A 14 -13.73 30.57 5.71
C ASN A 14 -12.94 29.97 4.52
N ALA A 15 -11.63 30.18 4.51
CA ALA A 15 -10.73 29.41 3.69
C ALA A 15 -10.65 28.02 4.32
N SER A 16 -11.43 27.06 3.79
CA SER A 16 -11.19 25.66 4.05
C SER A 16 -9.74 25.36 3.64
N SER A 17 -8.87 25.15 4.62
CA SER A 17 -7.49 24.77 4.41
C SER A 17 -7.51 23.40 3.71
N ARG A 18 -7.29 23.38 2.39
CA ARG A 18 -7.16 22.15 1.64
C ARG A 18 -5.84 21.52 2.01
N VAL A 19 -5.87 20.38 2.68
CA VAL A 19 -4.69 19.56 2.96
C VAL A 19 -4.11 19.07 1.63
N SER A 20 -3.18 19.82 1.08
CA SER A 20 -2.44 19.41 -0.11
C SER A 20 -1.02 19.06 0.30
N ILE A 21 -0.68 17.77 0.21
CA ILE A 21 0.64 17.25 0.57
C ILE A 21 1.45 17.10 -0.70
N SER A 22 2.55 17.87 -0.82
CA SER A 22 3.50 17.72 -1.91
C SER A 22 4.83 17.16 -1.39
N TRP A 23 5.31 16.09 -2.05
CA TRP A 23 6.56 15.41 -1.73
C TRP A 23 7.68 15.84 -2.66
N TYR A 24 8.94 15.58 -2.24
CA TYR A 24 10.14 15.92 -2.98
C TYR A 24 10.20 15.18 -4.34
N PRO A 25 10.13 15.87 -5.50
CA PRO A 25 9.97 15.24 -6.80
C PRO A 25 11.14 14.37 -7.30
N GLY A 26 12.38 14.72 -6.90
CA GLY A 26 13.57 14.11 -7.48
C GLY A 26 13.79 12.63 -7.19
N HIS A 27 13.58 12.20 -5.95
CA HIS A 27 13.73 10.79 -5.57
C HIS A 27 12.64 9.90 -6.19
N MET A 28 11.44 10.42 -6.36
CA MET A 28 10.29 9.64 -6.83
C MET A 28 10.35 9.38 -8.33
N ALA A 29 10.74 10.38 -9.13
CA ALA A 29 10.96 10.19 -10.56
C ALA A 29 12.00 9.10 -10.85
N LYS A 30 13.11 9.10 -10.09
CA LYS A 30 14.14 8.07 -10.20
C LYS A 30 13.60 6.69 -9.82
N THR A 31 12.81 6.60 -8.74
CA THR A 31 12.24 5.33 -8.28
C THR A 31 11.18 4.81 -9.25
N MET A 32 10.36 5.67 -9.84
CA MET A 32 9.39 5.27 -10.87
C MET A 32 10.06 4.76 -12.14
N LYS A 33 11.14 5.42 -12.59
CA LYS A 33 11.94 4.94 -13.72
C LYS A 33 12.62 3.60 -13.41
N GLN A 34 13.07 3.40 -12.18
CA GLN A 34 13.62 2.13 -11.72
C GLN A 34 12.54 1.05 -11.72
N LEU A 35 11.33 1.35 -11.21
CA LEU A 35 10.18 0.45 -11.22
C LEU A 35 9.83 -0.02 -12.65
N GLU A 36 9.78 0.91 -13.61
CA GLU A 36 9.55 0.59 -15.02
C GLU A 36 10.60 -0.37 -15.59
N THR A 37 11.86 -0.15 -15.26
CA THR A 37 12.96 -1.04 -15.67
C THR A 37 12.83 -2.42 -15.04
N ASP A 38 12.45 -2.48 -13.76
CA ASP A 38 12.34 -3.73 -13.00
C ASP A 38 11.12 -4.55 -13.42
N LEU A 39 10.04 -3.90 -13.85
CA LEU A 39 8.86 -4.57 -14.40
C LEU A 39 9.17 -5.47 -15.61
N LYS A 40 10.24 -5.16 -16.37
CA LYS A 40 10.66 -5.99 -17.52
C LYS A 40 11.27 -7.33 -17.08
N LEU A 41 11.70 -7.44 -15.82
CA LEU A 41 12.38 -8.61 -15.28
C LEU A 41 11.43 -9.60 -14.58
N VAL A 42 10.17 -9.24 -14.40
CA VAL A 42 9.20 -10.00 -13.60
C VAL A 42 7.98 -10.42 -14.39
N ASP A 43 7.42 -11.55 -14.00
CA ASP A 43 6.22 -12.13 -14.60
C ASP A 43 4.95 -11.58 -13.95
N VAL A 44 4.96 -11.41 -12.62
CA VAL A 44 3.80 -11.05 -11.79
C VAL A 44 4.15 -9.88 -10.86
N VAL A 45 3.19 -9.01 -10.59
CA VAL A 45 3.29 -7.97 -9.57
C VAL A 45 2.46 -8.37 -8.35
N VAL A 46 3.07 -8.30 -7.17
CA VAL A 46 2.41 -8.46 -5.87
C VAL A 46 2.25 -7.06 -5.28
N GLU A 47 1.05 -6.52 -5.35
CA GLU A 47 0.74 -5.19 -4.82
C GLU A 47 0.25 -5.31 -3.37
N ILE A 48 1.03 -4.76 -2.43
CA ILE A 48 0.67 -4.76 -1.00
C ILE A 48 -0.05 -3.46 -0.67
N LEU A 49 -1.29 -3.59 -0.23
CA LEU A 49 -2.18 -2.51 0.21
C LEU A 49 -2.45 -2.63 1.72
N ASP A 50 -2.78 -1.53 2.35
CA ASP A 50 -3.29 -1.52 3.72
C ASP A 50 -4.79 -1.84 3.70
N ALA A 51 -5.19 -2.94 4.35
CA ALA A 51 -6.58 -3.42 4.35
C ALA A 51 -7.57 -2.41 4.96
N ARG A 52 -7.11 -1.49 5.80
CA ARG A 52 -7.95 -0.42 6.37
C ARG A 52 -8.34 0.65 5.35
N ILE A 53 -7.48 0.85 4.33
CA ILE A 53 -7.61 1.91 3.32
C ILE A 53 -7.19 1.42 1.91
N PRO A 54 -7.76 0.34 1.36
CA PRO A 54 -7.25 -0.32 0.16
C PRO A 54 -7.07 0.64 -1.03
N VAL A 55 -8.06 1.47 -1.34
CA VAL A 55 -7.99 2.42 -2.46
C VAL A 55 -6.98 3.54 -2.19
N SER A 56 -7.00 4.13 -0.99
CA SER A 56 -6.07 5.22 -0.64
C SER A 56 -4.61 4.75 -0.59
N SER A 57 -4.37 3.46 -0.36
CA SER A 57 -3.02 2.88 -0.37
C SER A 57 -2.53 2.43 -1.75
N GLN A 58 -3.33 2.55 -2.81
CA GLN A 58 -2.88 2.35 -4.18
C GLN A 58 -2.14 3.58 -4.70
N ASN A 59 -0.95 3.36 -5.26
CA ASN A 59 -0.22 4.43 -5.94
C ASN A 59 -0.72 4.55 -7.41
N PRO A 60 -1.41 5.63 -7.79
CA PRO A 60 -1.99 5.77 -9.13
C PRO A 60 -0.95 5.79 -10.25
N GLU A 61 0.25 6.30 -10.01
CA GLU A 61 1.33 6.29 -10.99
C GLU A 61 1.87 4.86 -11.20
N ALA A 62 2.04 4.10 -10.11
CA ALA A 62 2.42 2.69 -10.22
C ALA A 62 1.35 1.88 -10.95
N GLN A 63 0.05 2.15 -10.72
CA GLN A 63 -1.05 1.47 -11.42
C GLN A 63 -0.95 1.64 -12.94
N LYS A 64 -0.56 2.81 -13.44
CA LYS A 64 -0.35 3.04 -14.88
C LYS A 64 0.73 2.12 -15.46
N LEU A 65 1.84 1.96 -14.72
CA LEU A 65 2.97 1.12 -15.16
C LEU A 65 2.65 -0.38 -15.15
N ILE A 66 1.87 -0.84 -14.17
CA ILE A 66 1.57 -2.28 -14.01
C ILE A 66 0.30 -2.73 -14.74
N LYS A 67 -0.37 -1.84 -15.49
CA LYS A 67 -1.67 -2.10 -16.14
C LYS A 67 -1.70 -3.41 -16.96
N ASN A 68 -0.62 -3.71 -17.66
CA ASN A 68 -0.51 -4.88 -18.53
C ASN A 68 0.22 -6.06 -17.90
N LYS A 69 0.46 -6.04 -16.58
CA LYS A 69 1.11 -7.14 -15.86
C LYS A 69 0.08 -8.00 -15.12
N LYS A 70 0.32 -9.30 -15.07
CA LYS A 70 -0.38 -10.18 -14.13
C LYS A 70 -0.17 -9.62 -12.72
N LYS A 71 -1.24 -9.52 -11.94
CA LYS A 71 -1.20 -8.86 -10.63
C LYS A 71 -1.95 -9.65 -9.58
N ILE A 72 -1.41 -9.68 -8.36
CA ILE A 72 -2.09 -10.12 -7.13
C ILE A 72 -2.13 -8.94 -6.18
N VAL A 73 -3.28 -8.68 -5.57
CA VAL A 73 -3.42 -7.71 -4.48
C VAL A 73 -3.32 -8.44 -3.14
N VAL A 74 -2.51 -7.91 -2.24
CA VAL A 74 -2.37 -8.38 -0.86
C VAL A 74 -2.91 -7.29 0.06
N LEU A 75 -4.06 -7.54 0.66
CA LEU A 75 -4.67 -6.68 1.68
C LEU A 75 -4.02 -6.99 3.03
N ASN A 76 -2.90 -6.33 3.31
CA ASN A 76 -2.11 -6.54 4.52
C ASN A 76 -2.70 -5.77 5.72
N LYS A 77 -2.33 -6.17 6.94
CA LYS A 77 -2.91 -5.66 8.19
C LYS A 77 -4.42 -5.91 8.27
N SER A 78 -4.87 -7.05 7.73
CA SER A 78 -6.28 -7.43 7.71
C SER A 78 -6.88 -7.62 9.10
N ASP A 79 -6.03 -7.89 10.10
CA ASP A 79 -6.36 -7.95 11.53
C ASP A 79 -6.73 -6.59 12.14
N LEU A 80 -6.28 -5.48 11.53
CA LEU A 80 -6.59 -4.11 11.94
C LEU A 80 -7.78 -3.50 11.19
N ALA A 81 -8.36 -4.22 10.22
CA ALA A 81 -9.48 -3.78 9.42
C ALA A 81 -10.77 -4.50 9.83
N ASN A 82 -11.91 -3.89 9.56
CA ASN A 82 -13.20 -4.51 9.82
C ASN A 82 -13.40 -5.75 8.94
N GLU A 83 -13.79 -6.88 9.54
CA GLU A 83 -13.95 -8.16 8.84
C GLU A 83 -15.01 -8.11 7.73
N ILE A 84 -16.13 -7.41 7.96
CA ILE A 84 -17.20 -7.25 6.98
C ILE A 84 -16.69 -6.46 5.77
N GLU A 85 -15.95 -5.37 6.02
CA GLU A 85 -15.34 -4.56 4.95
C GLU A 85 -14.25 -5.34 4.21
N ASN A 86 -13.46 -6.16 4.90
CA ASN A 86 -12.49 -7.05 4.26
C ASN A 86 -13.17 -7.98 3.23
N LYS A 87 -14.33 -8.57 3.57
CA LYS A 87 -15.09 -9.42 2.64
C LYS A 87 -15.61 -8.63 1.43
N LYS A 88 -16.08 -7.39 1.64
CA LYS A 88 -16.50 -6.51 0.53
C LYS A 88 -15.33 -6.16 -0.40
N TRP A 89 -14.16 -5.89 0.15
CA TRP A 89 -12.96 -5.60 -0.64
C TRP A 89 -12.50 -6.82 -1.46
N LEU A 90 -12.56 -8.04 -0.92
CA LEU A 90 -12.29 -9.24 -1.70
C LEU A 90 -13.21 -9.35 -2.89
N LYS A 91 -14.53 -9.16 -2.68
CA LYS A 91 -15.55 -9.19 -3.75
C LYS A 91 -15.28 -8.09 -4.80
N TYR A 92 -14.94 -6.87 -4.38
CA TYR A 92 -14.59 -5.77 -5.28
C TYR A 92 -13.43 -6.11 -6.22
N PHE A 93 -12.38 -6.76 -5.71
CA PHE A 93 -11.25 -7.18 -6.54
C PHE A 93 -11.61 -8.37 -7.43
N GLU A 94 -12.43 -9.30 -6.95
CA GLU A 94 -12.95 -10.43 -7.74
C GLU A 94 -13.75 -9.94 -8.95
N GLU A 95 -14.68 -9.01 -8.76
CA GLU A 95 -15.47 -8.38 -9.84
C GLU A 95 -14.56 -7.70 -10.90
N LYS A 96 -13.38 -7.25 -10.50
CA LYS A 96 -12.36 -6.70 -11.39
C LYS A 96 -11.41 -7.76 -11.97
N GLN A 97 -11.66 -9.03 -11.70
CA GLN A 97 -10.80 -10.15 -12.11
C GLN A 97 -9.34 -10.02 -11.61
N ILE A 98 -9.15 -9.37 -10.46
CA ILE A 98 -7.86 -9.21 -9.81
C ILE A 98 -7.84 -10.13 -8.59
N PRO A 99 -6.99 -11.15 -8.54
CA PRO A 99 -6.82 -11.97 -7.35
C PRO A 99 -6.44 -11.11 -6.14
N ALA A 100 -7.19 -11.23 -5.04
CA ALA A 100 -6.92 -10.52 -3.80
C ALA A 100 -6.88 -11.49 -2.63
N ILE A 101 -5.95 -11.26 -1.69
CA ILE A 101 -5.72 -12.14 -0.54
C ILE A 101 -5.57 -11.27 0.72
N LEU A 102 -6.35 -11.58 1.75
CA LEU A 102 -6.15 -10.99 3.08
C LEU A 102 -4.87 -11.56 3.70
N CYS A 103 -4.09 -10.68 4.32
CA CYS A 103 -2.82 -11.05 4.93
C CYS A 103 -2.61 -10.30 6.25
N ASN A 104 -2.08 -11.01 7.23
CA ASN A 104 -1.45 -10.44 8.41
C ASN A 104 0.03 -10.83 8.39
N SER A 105 0.89 -9.90 7.98
CA SER A 105 2.34 -10.14 7.91
C SER A 105 3.00 -10.37 9.26
N ASN A 106 2.37 -9.99 10.38
CA ASN A 106 2.92 -10.19 11.72
C ASN A 106 2.81 -11.65 12.17
N ASN A 107 1.64 -12.27 11.99
CA ASN A 107 1.42 -13.68 12.34
C ASN A 107 1.63 -14.66 11.16
N GLY A 108 1.64 -14.16 9.93
CA GLY A 108 1.85 -14.93 8.69
C GLY A 108 0.59 -15.53 8.08
N GLU A 109 -0.58 -15.13 8.55
CA GLU A 109 -1.84 -15.48 7.94
C GLU A 109 -1.91 -14.97 6.50
N GLY A 110 -2.41 -15.80 5.59
CA GLY A 110 -2.51 -15.48 4.17
C GLY A 110 -1.21 -15.63 3.34
N ALA A 111 -0.02 -15.60 3.98
CA ALA A 111 1.26 -15.60 3.27
C ALA A 111 1.45 -16.81 2.33
N ASN A 112 1.09 -18.01 2.78
CA ASN A 112 1.20 -19.23 1.95
C ASN A 112 0.23 -19.21 0.75
N LYS A 113 -0.96 -18.62 0.92
CA LYS A 113 -1.97 -18.50 -0.15
C LYS A 113 -1.42 -17.68 -1.32
N ILE A 114 -0.54 -16.70 -1.05
CA ILE A 114 0.07 -15.85 -2.08
C ILE A 114 1.05 -16.66 -2.93
N ILE A 115 1.91 -17.50 -2.31
CA ILE A 115 2.85 -18.36 -3.05
C ILE A 115 2.08 -19.35 -3.94
N ASN A 116 1.03 -19.97 -3.41
CA ASN A 116 0.19 -20.88 -4.16
C ASN A 116 -0.48 -20.18 -5.35
N LYS A 117 -1.01 -18.96 -5.12
CA LYS A 117 -1.65 -18.18 -6.18
C LYS A 117 -0.67 -17.73 -7.27
N LEU A 118 0.57 -17.37 -6.91
CA LEU A 118 1.63 -17.09 -7.88
C LEU A 118 1.91 -18.32 -8.78
N ASN A 119 1.98 -19.51 -8.18
CA ASN A 119 2.19 -20.75 -8.92
C ASN A 119 1.02 -21.09 -9.86
N GLU A 120 -0.21 -20.93 -9.37
CA GLU A 120 -1.45 -21.13 -10.15
C GLU A 120 -1.50 -20.19 -11.36
N MET A 121 -1.29 -18.89 -11.15
CA MET A 121 -1.32 -17.89 -12.21
C MET A 121 -0.28 -18.09 -13.32
N MET A 122 0.79 -18.82 -13.02
CA MET A 122 1.89 -19.11 -13.95
C MET A 122 1.94 -20.58 -14.37
N SER A 123 0.88 -21.34 -14.11
CA SER A 123 0.84 -22.79 -14.39
C SER A 123 0.97 -23.10 -15.88
N GLU A 124 0.32 -22.31 -16.73
CA GLU A 124 0.37 -22.50 -18.18
C GLU A 124 1.78 -22.26 -18.73
N GLU A 125 2.42 -21.14 -18.37
CA GLU A 125 3.78 -20.82 -18.81
C GLU A 125 4.82 -21.82 -18.25
N LYS A 126 4.58 -22.38 -17.07
CA LYS A 126 5.39 -23.45 -16.52
C LYS A 126 5.26 -24.73 -17.33
N ASN A 127 4.05 -25.13 -17.68
CA ASN A 127 3.79 -26.32 -18.49
C ASN A 127 4.45 -26.20 -19.88
N ILE A 128 4.30 -25.06 -20.53
CA ILE A 128 4.95 -24.78 -21.83
C ILE A 128 6.49 -24.86 -21.70
N ALA A 129 7.04 -24.29 -20.63
CA ALA A 129 8.48 -24.34 -20.40
C ALA A 129 8.97 -25.79 -20.16
N GLN A 130 8.21 -26.56 -19.38
CA GLN A 130 8.53 -27.96 -19.07
C GLN A 130 8.51 -28.85 -20.32
N GLN A 131 7.54 -28.67 -21.22
CA GLN A 131 7.48 -29.34 -22.52
C GLN A 131 8.73 -29.06 -23.38
N LYS A 132 9.35 -27.89 -23.17
CA LYS A 132 10.63 -27.52 -23.83
C LYS A 132 11.86 -27.89 -23.03
N GLY A 133 11.74 -28.76 -22.03
CA GLY A 133 12.85 -29.22 -21.18
C GLY A 133 13.43 -28.13 -20.26
N ARG A 134 12.67 -27.05 -19.96
CA ARG A 134 13.13 -25.91 -19.16
C ARG A 134 12.32 -25.77 -17.87
N ASN A 135 12.99 -25.40 -16.77
CA ASN A 135 12.32 -25.04 -15.52
C ASN A 135 12.05 -23.53 -15.49
N LYS A 136 10.79 -23.15 -15.51
CA LYS A 136 10.37 -21.74 -15.35
C LYS A 136 10.36 -21.35 -13.88
N ILE A 137 11.19 -20.38 -13.51
CA ILE A 137 11.14 -19.71 -12.21
C ILE A 137 10.15 -18.54 -12.34
N VAL A 138 9.15 -18.48 -11.48
CA VAL A 138 8.22 -17.37 -11.38
C VAL A 138 8.92 -16.20 -10.69
N ARG A 139 9.06 -15.11 -11.38
CA ARG A 139 9.61 -13.87 -10.84
C ARG A 139 8.49 -12.91 -10.53
N ALA A 140 8.34 -12.56 -9.25
CA ALA A 140 7.35 -11.60 -8.80
C ALA A 140 8.03 -10.37 -8.23
N MET A 141 7.45 -9.19 -8.44
CA MET A 141 7.90 -7.93 -7.87
C MET A 141 6.90 -7.46 -6.83
N ILE A 142 7.39 -7.09 -5.65
CA ILE A 142 6.56 -6.51 -4.60
C ILE A 142 6.54 -4.99 -4.76
N ILE A 143 5.34 -4.42 -4.85
CA ILE A 143 5.12 -2.98 -4.84
C ILE A 143 4.17 -2.57 -3.73
N GLY A 144 4.18 -1.31 -3.38
CA GLY A 144 3.28 -0.71 -2.39
C GLY A 144 3.89 0.56 -1.83
N ILE A 145 3.05 1.39 -1.24
CA ILE A 145 3.47 2.65 -0.59
C ILE A 145 4.29 2.37 0.68
N PRO A 146 4.95 3.36 1.27
CA PRO A 146 5.61 3.21 2.57
C PRO A 146 4.64 2.73 3.66
N ASN A 147 5.14 2.03 4.65
CA ASN A 147 4.43 1.58 5.86
C ASN A 147 3.22 0.62 5.66
N VAL A 148 2.94 0.14 4.45
CA VAL A 148 1.92 -0.91 4.22
C VAL A 148 2.36 -2.30 4.69
N GLY A 149 3.64 -2.46 5.09
CA GLY A 149 4.18 -3.71 5.62
C GLY A 149 4.90 -4.59 4.60
N LYS A 150 5.46 -4.03 3.50
CA LYS A 150 6.25 -4.79 2.50
C LYS A 150 7.38 -5.59 3.13
N SER A 151 8.23 -4.93 3.93
CA SER A 151 9.37 -5.59 4.58
C SER A 151 8.93 -6.67 5.58
N SER A 152 7.85 -6.42 6.33
CA SER A 152 7.26 -7.42 7.24
C SER A 152 6.75 -8.64 6.45
N PHE A 153 6.06 -8.41 5.33
CA PHE A 153 5.60 -9.47 4.44
C PHE A 153 6.78 -10.27 3.88
N ILE A 154 7.78 -9.61 3.32
CA ILE A 154 8.98 -10.26 2.76
C ILE A 154 9.68 -11.08 3.83
N ASN A 155 9.90 -10.51 5.02
CA ASN A 155 10.52 -11.23 6.14
C ASN A 155 9.69 -12.45 6.55
N ARG A 156 8.38 -12.36 6.53
CA ARG A 156 7.49 -13.47 6.89
C ARG A 156 7.55 -14.61 5.87
N VAL A 157 7.47 -14.31 4.58
CA VAL A 157 7.51 -15.34 3.53
C VAL A 157 8.91 -15.90 3.35
N SER A 158 9.97 -15.13 3.60
CA SER A 158 11.37 -15.58 3.48
C SER A 158 11.87 -16.37 4.71
N LYS A 159 11.34 -16.14 5.90
CA LYS A 159 11.71 -16.92 7.11
C LYS A 159 11.33 -18.38 7.03
N LYS A 160 10.28 -18.71 6.28
CA LYS A 160 9.86 -20.12 6.03
C LYS A 160 10.72 -20.82 4.98
N THR A 161 11.52 -20.09 4.23
CA THR A 161 12.33 -20.58 3.12
C THR A 161 13.74 -19.98 3.24
N SER A 162 14.60 -20.60 4.01
CA SER A 162 15.93 -20.10 4.36
C SER A 162 16.95 -20.10 3.20
N MET A 163 16.71 -19.30 2.14
CA MET A 163 17.73 -19.02 1.12
C MET A 163 17.63 -17.57 0.65
N ARG A 164 18.44 -16.69 1.23
CA ARG A 164 18.77 -15.40 0.60
C ARG A 164 19.67 -15.72 -0.61
N VAL A 165 19.18 -15.50 -1.80
CA VAL A 165 20.00 -15.54 -2.99
C VAL A 165 20.74 -14.21 -3.07
N GLY A 166 22.05 -14.24 -2.86
CA GLY A 166 22.93 -13.09 -3.06
C GLY A 166 22.86 -12.56 -4.50
N ASN A 167 23.46 -11.39 -4.73
CA ASN A 167 23.55 -10.75 -6.03
C ASN A 167 23.96 -11.73 -7.12
N LYS A 168 23.05 -12.00 -8.07
CA LYS A 168 23.43 -12.82 -9.25
C LYS A 168 24.39 -12.02 -10.12
N PRO A 169 25.47 -12.65 -10.66
CA PRO A 169 26.33 -11.99 -11.65
C PRO A 169 25.49 -11.49 -12.84
N GLY A 170 25.68 -10.24 -13.25
CA GLY A 170 24.94 -9.62 -14.36
C GLY A 170 23.67 -8.87 -13.97
N VAL A 171 23.24 -8.85 -12.70
CA VAL A 171 22.13 -8.02 -12.18
C VAL A 171 22.70 -6.80 -11.47
N THR A 172 22.20 -5.62 -11.77
CA THR A 172 22.64 -4.32 -11.24
C THR A 172 22.80 -4.38 -9.72
N LYS A 173 23.89 -3.81 -9.18
CA LYS A 173 24.40 -3.93 -7.79
C LYS A 173 23.41 -3.65 -6.64
N ASN A 174 22.19 -3.18 -6.91
CA ASN A 174 21.22 -2.73 -5.91
C ASN A 174 19.89 -3.49 -5.90
N LYS A 175 19.74 -4.61 -6.63
CA LYS A 175 18.49 -5.38 -6.69
C LYS A 175 18.58 -6.61 -5.81
N GLN A 176 17.69 -6.69 -4.81
CA GLN A 176 17.65 -7.84 -3.92
C GLN A 176 16.58 -8.85 -4.38
N TRP A 177 17.03 -9.98 -4.93
CA TRP A 177 16.18 -11.12 -5.20
C TRP A 177 16.13 -12.05 -3.98
N ILE A 178 14.93 -12.45 -3.62
CA ILE A 178 14.66 -13.35 -2.49
C ILE A 178 13.99 -14.59 -3.04
N ARG A 179 14.62 -15.76 -2.87
CA ARG A 179 14.04 -17.04 -3.27
C ARG A 179 13.05 -17.50 -2.20
N LEU A 180 11.79 -17.69 -2.57
CA LEU A 180 10.75 -18.20 -1.67
C LEU A 180 10.60 -19.71 -1.73
N THR A 181 10.71 -20.27 -2.91
CA THR A 181 10.68 -21.71 -3.18
C THR A 181 11.68 -22.05 -4.28
N SER A 182 11.82 -23.31 -4.64
CA SER A 182 12.67 -23.71 -5.78
C SER A 182 12.29 -23.00 -7.09
N ASN A 183 11.05 -22.54 -7.21
CA ASN A 183 10.48 -22.03 -8.45
C ASN A 183 9.80 -20.65 -8.32
N VAL A 184 9.96 -19.94 -7.20
CA VAL A 184 9.43 -18.58 -6.98
C VAL A 184 10.52 -17.67 -6.41
N GLU A 185 10.80 -16.59 -7.11
CA GLU A 185 11.70 -15.50 -6.67
C GLU A 185 10.94 -14.19 -6.55
N LEU A 186 11.21 -13.43 -5.48
CA LEU A 186 10.67 -12.08 -5.27
C LEU A 186 11.76 -11.04 -5.48
N LEU A 187 11.38 -9.94 -6.15
CA LEU A 187 12.15 -8.71 -6.20
C LEU A 187 11.56 -7.71 -5.22
N ASP A 188 12.36 -7.31 -4.23
CA ASP A 188 11.98 -6.24 -3.31
C ASP A 188 12.16 -4.88 -3.96
N THR A 189 11.19 -3.99 -3.75
CA THR A 189 11.25 -2.61 -4.22
C THR A 189 11.06 -1.62 -3.08
N PRO A 190 11.69 -0.44 -3.14
CA PRO A 190 11.40 0.64 -2.21
C PRO A 190 9.92 1.01 -2.22
N GLY A 191 9.39 1.45 -1.08
CA GLY A 191 8.04 2.01 -1.02
C GLY A 191 7.97 3.34 -1.75
N VAL A 192 6.98 3.50 -2.62
CA VAL A 192 6.83 4.69 -3.45
C VAL A 192 5.48 5.32 -3.23
N LEU A 193 5.48 6.57 -2.76
CA LEU A 193 4.31 7.45 -2.82
C LEU A 193 4.36 8.27 -4.11
N TRP A 194 3.24 8.81 -4.55
CA TRP A 194 3.20 9.72 -5.70
C TRP A 194 3.39 11.18 -5.27
N PRO A 195 3.90 12.05 -6.17
CA PRO A 195 4.38 13.39 -5.80
C PRO A 195 3.32 14.33 -5.24
N LYS A 196 2.07 14.18 -5.65
CA LYS A 196 0.97 15.06 -5.25
C LYS A 196 -0.27 14.26 -4.91
N ILE A 197 -0.66 14.28 -3.65
CA ILE A 197 -1.92 13.68 -3.20
C ILE A 197 -3.00 14.77 -3.30
N ALA A 198 -3.71 14.76 -4.43
CA ALA A 198 -4.72 15.79 -4.73
C ALA A 198 -6.06 15.57 -4.02
N ASN A 199 -6.34 14.32 -3.62
CA ASN A 199 -7.58 13.98 -2.94
C ASN A 199 -7.38 14.09 -1.43
N GLU A 200 -8.10 15.00 -0.78
CA GLU A 200 -8.01 15.27 0.65
C GLU A 200 -8.33 14.05 1.50
N GLN A 201 -9.40 13.30 1.16
CA GLN A 201 -9.73 12.07 1.90
C GLN A 201 -8.63 11.02 1.82
N THR A 202 -7.96 10.89 0.66
CA THR A 202 -6.79 10.02 0.52
C THR A 202 -5.64 10.49 1.41
N ALA A 203 -5.37 11.79 1.45
CA ALA A 203 -4.34 12.36 2.30
C ALA A 203 -4.60 12.08 3.79
N LEU A 204 -5.83 12.32 4.25
CA LEU A 204 -6.26 12.02 5.62
C LEU A 204 -6.14 10.53 5.94
N ASN A 205 -6.62 9.65 5.08
CA ASN A 205 -6.51 8.21 5.27
C ASN A 205 -5.05 7.73 5.39
N LEU A 206 -4.16 8.27 4.57
CA LEU A 206 -2.73 7.96 4.61
C LEU A 206 -2.08 8.51 5.89
N ALA A 207 -2.52 9.67 6.37
CA ALA A 207 -2.08 10.25 7.64
C ALA A 207 -2.52 9.40 8.83
N TYR A 208 -3.81 9.07 8.93
CA TYR A 208 -4.38 8.23 10.01
C TYR A 208 -3.71 6.86 10.13
N THR A 209 -3.22 6.33 9.03
CA THR A 209 -2.54 5.02 9.02
C THR A 209 -1.02 5.09 9.17
N GLY A 210 -0.46 6.28 9.39
CA GLY A 210 0.96 6.51 9.58
C GLY A 210 1.80 6.28 8.31
N THR A 211 1.19 6.41 7.14
CA THR A 211 1.89 6.29 5.85
C THR A 211 2.69 7.56 5.54
N ILE A 212 2.15 8.71 5.92
CA ILE A 212 2.78 10.02 5.79
C ILE A 212 3.42 10.37 7.13
N LYS A 213 4.64 10.92 7.10
CA LYS A 213 5.34 11.32 8.31
C LYS A 213 4.73 12.61 8.89
N SER A 214 4.74 12.71 10.22
CA SER A 214 4.23 13.86 10.98
C SER A 214 4.89 15.18 10.61
N ASP A 215 6.17 15.17 10.22
CA ASP A 215 6.93 16.38 9.87
C ASP A 215 6.32 17.22 8.72
N ILE A 216 5.34 16.66 8.00
CA ILE A 216 4.75 17.25 6.79
C ILE A 216 3.30 17.63 6.99
N ILE A 217 2.74 17.32 8.15
CA ILE A 217 1.31 17.43 8.44
C ILE A 217 1.11 18.22 9.73
N ASP A 218 0.10 19.05 9.76
CA ASP A 218 -0.39 19.60 11.01
C ASP A 218 -1.09 18.50 11.82
N GLU A 219 -0.42 18.02 12.87
CA GLU A 219 -0.93 16.94 13.72
C GLU A 219 -2.25 17.32 14.41
N VAL A 220 -2.44 18.59 14.75
CA VAL A 220 -3.67 19.08 15.38
C VAL A 220 -4.84 19.03 14.40
N GLU A 221 -4.62 19.44 13.15
CA GLU A 221 -5.63 19.35 12.10
C GLU A 221 -6.01 17.91 11.80
N ILE A 222 -5.01 16.99 11.72
CA ILE A 222 -5.25 15.57 11.51
C ILE A 222 -6.01 14.94 12.69
N ALA A 223 -5.63 15.27 13.92
CA ALA A 223 -6.33 14.78 15.11
C ALA A 223 -7.78 15.27 15.15
N TYR A 224 -8.03 16.54 14.85
CA TYR A 224 -9.38 17.10 14.77
C TYR A 224 -10.24 16.37 13.73
N ASN A 225 -9.74 16.18 12.52
CA ASN A 225 -10.45 15.48 11.46
C ASN A 225 -10.69 14.00 11.81
N LEU A 226 -9.72 13.34 12.47
CA LEU A 226 -9.89 11.96 12.93
C LEU A 226 -10.99 11.86 13.99
N VAL A 227 -11.00 12.73 15.00
CA VAL A 227 -12.04 12.75 16.03
C VAL A 227 -13.41 13.00 15.42
N LYS A 228 -13.53 13.95 14.49
CA LYS A 228 -14.77 14.22 13.75
C LYS A 228 -15.27 12.97 13.01
N PHE A 229 -14.38 12.30 12.29
CA PHE A 229 -14.68 11.03 11.58
C PHE A 229 -15.13 9.92 12.55
N LEU A 230 -14.46 9.78 13.69
CA LEU A 230 -14.80 8.78 14.70
C LEU A 230 -16.15 9.06 15.36
N ILE A 231 -16.47 10.32 15.66
CA ILE A 231 -17.78 10.73 16.18
C ILE A 231 -18.89 10.39 15.18
N GLU A 232 -18.65 10.62 13.91
CA GLU A 232 -19.65 10.40 12.85
C GLU A 232 -19.88 8.90 12.59
N LYS A 233 -18.81 8.10 12.50
CA LYS A 233 -18.87 6.71 12.05
C LYS A 233 -18.79 5.67 13.17
N TYR A 234 -18.11 5.99 14.28
CA TYR A 234 -17.73 5.04 15.34
C TYR A 234 -18.02 5.59 16.74
N ARG A 235 -19.09 6.39 16.89
CA ARG A 235 -19.41 7.12 18.13
C ARG A 235 -19.43 6.21 19.37
N LYS A 236 -20.05 5.02 19.29
CA LYS A 236 -20.12 4.08 20.42
C LYS A 236 -18.73 3.65 20.88
N ASN A 237 -17.90 3.17 19.93
CA ASN A 237 -16.54 2.73 20.21
C ASN A 237 -15.68 3.86 20.79
N LEU A 238 -15.84 5.08 20.27
CA LEU A 238 -15.12 6.24 20.77
C LEU A 238 -15.50 6.54 22.25
N ILE A 239 -16.79 6.55 22.57
CA ILE A 239 -17.27 6.78 23.95
C ILE A 239 -16.76 5.71 24.89
N GLU A 240 -16.85 4.43 24.52
CA GLU A 240 -16.36 3.33 25.33
C GLU A 240 -14.85 3.46 25.60
N THR A 241 -14.06 3.80 24.57
CA THR A 241 -12.61 3.96 24.72
C THR A 241 -12.23 5.14 25.63
N VAL A 242 -12.90 6.28 25.46
CA VAL A 242 -12.62 7.50 26.25
C VAL A 242 -13.12 7.35 27.68
N SER A 243 -14.28 6.73 27.89
CA SER A 243 -14.83 6.50 29.24
C SER A 243 -13.95 5.56 30.08
N TYR A 244 -13.26 4.61 29.44
CA TYR A 244 -12.35 3.69 30.13
C TYR A 244 -11.08 4.40 30.64
N THR A 245 -10.59 5.41 29.92
CA THR A 245 -9.40 6.17 30.33
C THR A 245 -9.65 7.14 31.48
N HIS A 246 -10.91 7.47 31.82
CA HIS A 246 -11.25 8.31 32.94
C HIS A 246 -11.55 7.55 34.25
N LEU A 247 -11.54 6.20 34.24
CA LEU A 247 -11.80 5.33 35.37
C LEU A 247 -10.52 4.68 35.95
N THR A 248 -9.36 4.99 35.38
CA THR A 248 -8.05 4.60 35.91
C THR A 248 -7.25 5.81 36.34
#